data_d4575129e763114e8f36e5ff50ffd866
#
_entry.id   d4575129e763114e8f36e5ff50ffd866
#
_cell.length_a   1.000
_cell.length_b   1.000
_cell.length_c   1.000
_cell.angle_alpha   90.00
_cell.angle_beta   90.00
_cell.angle_gamma   90.00
#
_symmetry.space_group_name_H-M   'P 1'
#
loop_
_entity.id
_entity.type
_entity.pdbx_description
1 polymer ?
#
loop_
_entity_poly.entity_id
_entity_poly.type
_entity_poly.pdbx_seq_one_letter_code
_entity_poly.pdbx_strand_id
1 'polypeptide(L)'
;MAKLYFKYGAMGSSKSAQALITQFNYEELGMTVWLIKPSVDDRDGANIIRSRIGLQREAQVIHPDEDIIATFARAGHADVIIADEAQFFSPEQIDQLRRIVDEQNIPVLCFGLRTDFLTHFFPGARRLMELADSITEIKTVCACGRKATVNARIDGTGRVITEGGQIRLGGNDSYVAMCHKCWVDKIRAQKEAEEK
;
A
#
# COMPACT_ATOMS: atom_id res chain seq x y z
N MET A 1 21.54 1.82 13.39
CA MET A 1 21.40 2.26 11.99
C MET A 1 19.93 2.11 11.63
N ALA A 2 19.31 3.17 11.10
CA ALA A 2 17.92 3.15 10.65
C ALA A 2 17.74 2.14 9.49
N LYS A 3 16.49 1.76 9.20
CA LYS A 3 16.15 0.79 8.16
C LYS A 3 14.96 1.27 7.34
N LEU A 4 14.93 0.85 6.08
CA LEU A 4 13.76 0.90 5.23
C LEU A 4 12.96 -0.40 5.41
N TYR A 5 11.71 -0.28 5.82
CA TYR A 5 10.79 -1.40 6.03
C TYR A 5 9.70 -1.40 4.95
N PHE A 6 9.43 -2.55 4.37
CA PHE A 6 8.27 -2.74 3.51
C PHE A 6 7.31 -3.76 4.14
N LYS A 7 6.15 -3.28 4.57
CA LYS A 7 5.06 -4.08 5.14
C LYS A 7 3.93 -4.16 4.12
N TYR A 8 3.88 -5.25 3.37
CA TYR A 8 2.90 -5.42 2.33
C TYR A 8 1.83 -6.46 2.68
N GLY A 9 0.69 -6.40 2.01
CA GLY A 9 -0.37 -7.39 2.13
C GLY A 9 -1.49 -7.16 1.13
N ALA A 10 -2.32 -8.16 0.89
CA ALA A 10 -3.48 -8.00 0.04
C ALA A 10 -4.47 -6.97 0.63
N MET A 11 -5.44 -6.52 -0.15
CA MET A 11 -6.49 -5.64 0.34
C MET A 11 -7.22 -6.29 1.53
N GLY A 12 -7.64 -5.49 2.51
CA GLY A 12 -8.25 -6.01 3.73
C GLY A 12 -7.28 -6.65 4.74
N SER A 13 -5.95 -6.52 4.56
CA SER A 13 -4.95 -7.01 5.52
C SER A 13 -4.63 -6.02 6.66
N SER A 14 -5.43 -4.98 6.83
CA SER A 14 -5.29 -3.98 7.91
C SER A 14 -3.99 -3.14 7.86
N LYS A 15 -3.41 -2.92 6.67
CA LYS A 15 -2.18 -2.13 6.49
C LYS A 15 -2.28 -0.73 7.09
N SER A 16 -3.27 0.07 6.66
CA SER A 16 -3.48 1.43 7.16
C SER A 16 -3.75 1.46 8.67
N ALA A 17 -4.47 0.46 9.21
CA ALA A 17 -4.64 0.34 10.67
C ALA A 17 -3.30 0.14 11.37
N GLN A 18 -2.43 -0.75 10.87
CA GLN A 18 -1.10 -0.96 11.44
C GLN A 18 -0.19 0.26 11.28
N ALA A 19 -0.28 0.98 10.17
CA ALA A 19 0.43 2.25 9.98
C ALA A 19 0.03 3.27 11.07
N LEU A 20 -1.27 3.47 11.29
CA LEU A 20 -1.79 4.40 12.27
C LEU A 20 -1.53 3.98 13.73
N ILE A 21 -1.59 2.68 14.03
CA ILE A 21 -1.20 2.15 15.35
C ILE A 21 0.30 2.36 15.57
N THR A 22 1.12 2.14 14.54
CA THR A 22 2.57 2.38 14.64
C THR A 22 2.85 3.86 14.89
N GLN A 23 2.19 4.77 14.17
CA GLN A 23 2.28 6.21 14.43
C GLN A 23 1.95 6.53 15.89
N PHE A 24 0.80 6.09 16.35
CA PHE A 24 0.34 6.31 17.73
C PHE A 24 1.39 5.86 18.77
N ASN A 25 1.99 4.67 18.58
CA ASN A 25 3.02 4.15 19.49
C ASN A 25 4.29 5.01 19.56
N TYR A 26 4.70 5.61 18.42
CA TYR A 26 5.84 6.54 18.40
C TYR A 26 5.47 7.85 19.09
N GLU A 27 4.29 8.40 18.81
CA GLU A 27 3.81 9.65 19.42
C GLU A 27 3.63 9.55 20.94
N GLU A 28 3.15 8.40 21.46
CA GLU A 28 3.07 8.16 22.93
C GLU A 28 4.43 8.21 23.63
N LEU A 29 5.51 7.92 22.91
CA LEU A 29 6.88 8.02 23.40
C LEU A 29 7.49 9.42 23.19
N GLY A 30 6.70 10.39 22.74
CA GLY A 30 7.15 11.76 22.46
C GLY A 30 7.95 11.91 21.18
N MET A 31 7.93 10.92 20.29
CA MET A 31 8.62 10.96 18.99
C MET A 31 7.76 11.62 17.93
N THR A 32 8.40 12.35 17.02
CA THR A 32 7.74 13.02 15.90
C THR A 32 7.64 12.07 14.71
N VAL A 33 6.43 11.89 14.20
CA VAL A 33 6.15 11.05 13.02
C VAL A 33 5.83 11.92 11.81
N TRP A 34 6.52 11.71 10.71
CA TRP A 34 6.11 12.27 9.41
C TRP A 34 5.28 11.22 8.66
N LEU A 35 3.96 11.41 8.69
CA LEU A 35 3.01 10.54 8.03
C LEU A 35 2.75 11.05 6.61
N ILE A 36 2.99 10.20 5.60
CA ILE A 36 2.85 10.57 4.18
C ILE A 36 1.99 9.57 3.40
N LYS A 37 1.37 10.06 2.33
CA LYS A 37 0.63 9.25 1.36
C LYS A 37 0.76 9.81 -0.05
N PRO A 38 0.70 8.99 -1.12
CA PRO A 38 0.65 9.48 -2.49
C PRO A 38 -0.71 10.13 -2.80
N SER A 39 -0.70 11.19 -3.61
CA SER A 39 -1.91 11.95 -4.00
C SER A 39 -2.90 11.14 -4.81
N VAL A 40 -2.47 10.05 -5.45
CA VAL A 40 -3.34 9.12 -6.19
C VAL A 40 -4.40 8.48 -5.29
N ASP A 41 -4.13 8.36 -3.99
CA ASP A 41 -5.10 7.85 -3.03
C ASP A 41 -5.91 8.99 -2.40
N ASP A 42 -7.08 9.29 -2.95
CA ASP A 42 -8.01 10.32 -2.49
C ASP A 42 -9.31 9.75 -1.87
N ARG A 43 -9.40 8.43 -1.70
CA ARG A 43 -10.61 7.69 -1.30
C ARG A 43 -11.26 8.17 0.00
N ASP A 44 -10.46 8.59 0.95
CA ASP A 44 -10.90 9.02 2.29
C ASP A 44 -10.78 10.55 2.50
N GLY A 45 -10.47 11.28 1.44
CA GLY A 45 -10.10 12.71 1.44
C GLY A 45 -8.64 12.90 1.07
N ALA A 46 -8.32 14.05 0.48
CA ALA A 46 -6.99 14.27 -0.11
C ALA A 46 -5.84 14.02 0.87
N ASN A 47 -5.97 14.47 2.12
CA ASN A 47 -4.93 14.41 3.15
C ASN A 47 -5.26 13.45 4.32
N ILE A 48 -6.24 12.57 4.19
CA ILE A 48 -6.64 11.65 5.26
C ILE A 48 -6.19 10.23 4.95
N ILE A 49 -5.58 9.57 5.92
CA ILE A 49 -5.44 8.12 5.98
C ILE A 49 -6.51 7.59 6.92
N ARG A 50 -7.35 6.68 6.42
CA ARG A 50 -8.41 6.03 7.20
C ARG A 50 -8.30 4.52 7.12
N SER A 51 -8.38 3.88 8.26
CA SER A 51 -8.50 2.43 8.35
C SER A 51 -9.95 1.97 8.37
N ARG A 52 -10.22 0.74 7.94
CA ARG A 52 -11.57 0.14 7.99
C ARG A 52 -12.10 -0.04 9.42
N ILE A 53 -11.25 -0.01 10.44
CA ILE A 53 -11.63 -0.07 11.85
C ILE A 53 -11.87 1.31 12.47
N GLY A 54 -11.94 2.36 11.66
CA GLY A 54 -12.29 3.72 12.09
C GLY A 54 -11.13 4.60 12.56
N LEU A 55 -9.89 4.11 12.60
CA LEU A 55 -8.73 4.97 12.86
C LEU A 55 -8.51 5.90 11.69
N GLN A 56 -8.21 7.17 11.96
CA GLN A 56 -7.88 8.15 10.94
C GLN A 56 -6.86 9.19 11.44
N ARG A 57 -6.04 9.72 10.53
CA ARG A 57 -5.06 10.78 10.75
C ARG A 57 -4.87 11.60 9.50
N GLU A 58 -4.48 12.85 9.69
CA GLU A 58 -3.97 13.68 8.59
C GLU A 58 -2.56 13.24 8.20
N ALA A 59 -2.28 13.26 6.91
CA ALA A 59 -0.99 12.91 6.32
C ALA A 59 -0.56 13.96 5.31
N GLN A 60 0.74 14.15 5.17
CA GLN A 60 1.29 14.92 4.07
C GLN A 60 1.05 14.18 2.76
N VAL A 61 0.41 14.85 1.82
CA VAL A 61 0.19 14.33 0.46
C VAL A 61 1.44 14.57 -0.37
N ILE A 62 1.88 13.55 -1.09
CA ILE A 62 3.02 13.62 -2.02
C ILE A 62 2.50 13.41 -3.44
N HIS A 63 2.77 14.36 -4.32
CA HIS A 63 2.41 14.28 -5.73
C HIS A 63 3.44 13.47 -6.54
N PRO A 64 3.08 12.92 -7.72
CA PRO A 64 3.96 12.02 -8.48
C PRO A 64 5.30 12.63 -8.92
N ASP A 65 5.32 13.94 -9.15
CA ASP A 65 6.48 14.73 -9.57
C ASP A 65 7.17 15.45 -8.42
N GLU A 66 6.70 15.24 -7.18
CA GLU A 66 7.22 15.93 -5.99
C GLU A 66 8.49 15.23 -5.46
N ASP A 67 9.51 16.04 -5.15
CA ASP A 67 10.72 15.59 -4.48
C ASP A 67 10.46 15.42 -2.98
N ILE A 68 10.51 14.15 -2.51
CA ILE A 68 10.25 13.80 -1.11
C ILE A 68 11.33 14.39 -0.18
N ILE A 69 12.59 14.43 -0.60
CA ILE A 69 13.68 14.99 0.24
C ILE A 69 13.45 16.49 0.44
N ALA A 70 13.13 17.22 -0.62
CA ALA A 70 12.84 18.64 -0.53
C ALA A 70 11.57 18.93 0.30
N THR A 71 10.55 18.08 0.19
CA THR A 71 9.33 18.18 0.99
C THR A 71 9.59 17.87 2.45
N PHE A 72 10.38 16.85 2.75
CA PHE A 72 10.80 16.53 4.10
C PHE A 72 11.62 17.66 4.74
N ALA A 73 12.54 18.27 3.99
CA ALA A 73 13.30 19.41 4.48
C ALA A 73 12.41 20.61 4.88
N ARG A 74 11.27 20.81 4.20
CA ARG A 74 10.27 21.83 4.57
C ARG A 74 9.41 21.43 5.78
N ALA A 75 9.13 20.12 5.93
CA ALA A 75 8.39 19.59 7.07
C ALA A 75 9.18 19.70 8.39
N GLY A 76 10.50 19.74 8.31
CA GLY A 76 11.41 19.93 9.45
C GLY A 76 11.99 18.62 9.96
N HIS A 77 11.68 18.25 11.21
CA HIS A 77 12.23 17.06 11.86
C HIS A 77 11.19 15.94 11.98
N ALA A 78 11.65 14.70 11.84
CA ALA A 78 10.90 13.52 12.24
C ALA A 78 11.85 12.44 12.79
N ASP A 79 11.41 11.70 13.79
CA ASP A 79 12.11 10.54 14.35
C ASP A 79 11.81 9.27 13.53
N VAL A 80 10.70 9.27 12.79
CA VAL A 80 10.28 8.19 11.90
C VAL A 80 9.40 8.71 10.78
N ILE A 81 9.51 8.09 9.60
CA ILE A 81 8.61 8.34 8.46
C ILE A 81 7.71 7.12 8.29
N ILE A 82 6.41 7.35 8.17
CA ILE A 82 5.42 6.32 7.87
C ILE A 82 4.72 6.67 6.57
N ALA A 83 4.81 5.79 5.57
CA ALA A 83 4.22 5.95 4.26
C ALA A 83 3.11 4.91 4.05
N ASP A 84 1.85 5.35 3.90
CA ASP A 84 0.75 4.46 3.53
C ASP A 84 0.53 4.47 2.02
N GLU A 85 -0.06 3.40 1.48
CA GLU A 85 -0.28 3.15 0.04
C GLU A 85 1.00 3.35 -0.80
N ALA A 86 2.15 2.99 -0.24
CA ALA A 86 3.48 3.28 -0.79
C ALA A 86 3.74 2.64 -2.17
N GLN A 87 2.93 1.68 -2.62
CA GLN A 87 3.01 1.13 -3.97
C GLN A 87 2.76 2.17 -5.07
N PHE A 88 2.10 3.28 -4.76
CA PHE A 88 1.79 4.34 -5.71
C PHE A 88 2.89 5.43 -5.80
N PHE A 89 3.91 5.39 -4.98
CA PHE A 89 5.10 6.21 -5.18
C PHE A 89 5.86 5.76 -6.43
N SER A 90 6.53 6.70 -7.08
CA SER A 90 7.44 6.37 -8.18
C SER A 90 8.70 5.64 -7.66
N PRO A 91 9.41 4.89 -8.50
CA PRO A 91 10.71 4.31 -8.12
C PRO A 91 11.69 5.35 -7.60
N GLU A 92 11.72 6.54 -8.19
CA GLU A 92 12.58 7.66 -7.79
C GLU A 92 12.22 8.17 -6.40
N GLN A 93 10.93 8.24 -6.07
CA GLN A 93 10.46 8.62 -4.74
C GLN A 93 10.84 7.56 -3.69
N ILE A 94 10.82 6.28 -4.04
CA ILE A 94 11.32 5.21 -3.16
C ILE A 94 12.84 5.33 -2.96
N ASP A 95 13.60 5.66 -4.01
CA ASP A 95 15.04 5.93 -3.88
C ASP A 95 15.32 7.12 -2.96
N GLN A 96 14.49 8.16 -3.01
CA GLN A 96 14.57 9.30 -2.09
C GLN A 96 14.30 8.91 -0.64
N LEU A 97 13.29 8.07 -0.39
CA LEU A 97 13.03 7.51 0.95
C LEU A 97 14.21 6.67 1.44
N ARG A 98 14.84 5.87 0.57
CA ARG A 98 16.05 5.11 0.91
C ARG A 98 17.19 6.05 1.29
N ARG A 99 17.42 7.12 0.54
CA ARG A 99 18.44 8.12 0.85
C ARG A 99 18.23 8.79 2.20
N ILE A 100 17.00 9.11 2.58
CA ILE A 100 16.70 9.65 3.93
C ILE A 100 17.12 8.65 5.01
N VAL A 101 16.86 7.36 4.84
CA VAL A 101 17.33 6.32 5.77
C VAL A 101 18.85 6.33 5.90
N ASP A 102 19.56 6.36 4.78
CA ASP A 102 21.02 6.24 4.74
C ASP A 102 21.73 7.50 5.21
N GLU A 103 21.27 8.68 4.77
CA GLU A 103 21.95 9.96 4.97
C GLU A 103 21.54 10.64 6.30
N GLN A 104 20.28 10.45 6.73
CA GLN A 104 19.76 11.12 7.92
C GLN A 104 19.53 10.17 9.10
N ASN A 105 19.73 8.86 8.89
CA ASN A 105 19.53 7.80 9.90
C ASN A 105 18.11 7.81 10.50
N ILE A 106 17.08 8.10 9.67
CA ILE A 106 15.68 8.10 10.04
C ILE A 106 15.02 6.82 9.50
N PRO A 107 14.37 6.00 10.34
CA PRO A 107 13.66 4.81 9.88
C PRO A 107 12.44 5.19 9.04
N VAL A 108 12.24 4.45 7.94
CA VAL A 108 11.09 4.62 7.03
C VAL A 108 10.28 3.34 6.97
N LEU A 109 9.00 3.41 7.32
CA LEU A 109 8.06 2.29 7.28
C LEU A 109 7.05 2.49 6.15
N CYS A 110 7.18 1.71 5.09
CA CYS A 110 6.27 1.73 3.93
C CYS A 110 5.22 0.62 4.07
N PHE A 111 3.95 1.01 4.01
CA PHE A 111 2.80 0.09 3.96
C PHE A 111 2.18 0.13 2.57
N GLY A 112 1.84 -1.02 2.00
CA GLY A 112 1.26 -1.01 0.67
C GLY A 112 0.88 -2.37 0.10
N LEU A 113 0.38 -2.35 -1.14
CA LEU A 113 0.13 -3.53 -1.94
C LEU A 113 1.42 -3.98 -2.62
N ARG A 114 1.60 -5.28 -2.82
CA ARG A 114 2.67 -5.81 -3.65
C ARG A 114 2.33 -5.73 -5.13
N THR A 115 1.16 -6.25 -5.51
CA THR A 115 0.74 -6.43 -6.88
C THR A 115 -0.67 -5.87 -7.12
N ASP A 116 -0.95 -5.54 -8.37
CA ASP A 116 -2.27 -5.15 -8.86
C ASP A 116 -3.22 -6.36 -8.98
N PHE A 117 -4.37 -6.14 -9.59
CA PHE A 117 -5.42 -7.15 -9.81
C PHE A 117 -5.06 -8.20 -10.87
N LEU A 118 -4.05 -7.93 -11.71
CA LEU A 118 -3.48 -8.87 -12.70
C LEU A 118 -2.24 -9.59 -12.16
N THR A 119 -1.93 -9.41 -10.88
CA THR A 119 -0.75 -9.97 -10.20
C THR A 119 0.60 -9.39 -10.66
N HIS A 120 0.60 -8.27 -11.36
CA HIS A 120 1.81 -7.53 -11.71
C HIS A 120 2.22 -6.57 -10.61
N PHE A 121 3.52 -6.40 -10.40
CA PHE A 121 4.02 -5.44 -9.44
C PHE A 121 3.60 -4.00 -9.77
N PHE A 122 3.23 -3.25 -8.75
CA PHE A 122 3.28 -1.80 -8.84
C PHE A 122 4.75 -1.33 -8.89
N PRO A 123 5.08 -0.27 -9.66
CA PRO A 123 6.46 0.22 -9.77
C PRO A 123 7.11 0.54 -8.42
N GLY A 124 6.41 1.27 -7.54
CA GLY A 124 6.90 1.58 -6.19
C GLY A 124 7.08 0.35 -5.31
N ALA A 125 6.14 -0.60 -5.36
CA ALA A 125 6.25 -1.85 -4.62
C ALA A 125 7.43 -2.70 -5.10
N ARG A 126 7.68 -2.75 -6.42
CA ARG A 126 8.84 -3.42 -6.97
C ARG A 126 10.13 -2.80 -6.44
N ARG A 127 10.23 -1.46 -6.45
CA ARG A 127 11.42 -0.78 -5.96
C ARG A 127 11.61 -0.96 -4.45
N LEU A 128 10.53 -0.99 -3.67
CA LEU A 128 10.59 -1.35 -2.24
C LEU A 128 11.09 -2.78 -2.00
N MET A 129 10.67 -3.75 -2.82
CA MET A 129 11.18 -5.13 -2.74
C MET A 129 12.68 -5.23 -3.03
N GLU A 130 13.22 -4.33 -3.87
CA GLU A 130 14.65 -4.28 -4.21
C GLU A 130 15.49 -3.63 -3.10
N LEU A 131 14.96 -2.63 -2.38
CA LEU A 131 15.74 -1.75 -1.49
C LEU A 131 15.49 -1.93 0.01
N ALA A 132 14.36 -2.53 0.41
CA ALA A 132 14.01 -2.60 1.82
C ALA A 132 14.94 -3.56 2.60
N ASP A 133 15.42 -3.09 3.76
CA ASP A 133 16.21 -3.89 4.70
C ASP A 133 15.36 -4.97 5.40
N SER A 134 14.05 -4.73 5.50
CA SER A 134 13.10 -5.66 6.13
C SER A 134 11.79 -5.69 5.36
N ILE A 135 11.40 -6.87 4.93
CA ILE A 135 10.17 -7.11 4.18
C ILE A 135 9.27 -8.04 4.98
N THR A 136 8.04 -7.59 5.25
CA THR A 136 7.08 -8.34 6.07
C THR A 136 5.73 -8.42 5.36
N GLU A 137 5.16 -9.63 5.27
CA GLU A 137 3.80 -9.81 4.76
C GLU A 137 2.77 -9.70 5.88
N ILE A 138 1.83 -8.77 5.73
CA ILE A 138 0.63 -8.69 6.57
C ILE A 138 -0.42 -9.60 5.94
N LYS A 139 -0.65 -10.74 6.57
CA LYS A 139 -1.51 -11.80 6.04
C LYS A 139 -2.99 -11.44 6.19
N THR A 140 -3.79 -11.87 5.19
CA THR A 140 -5.25 -11.90 5.27
C THR A 140 -5.77 -13.19 4.63
N VAL A 141 -7.07 -13.46 4.77
CA VAL A 141 -7.68 -14.71 4.36
C VAL A 141 -8.58 -14.55 3.14
N CYS A 142 -8.57 -15.54 2.28
CA CYS A 142 -9.55 -15.75 1.21
C CYS A 142 -10.83 -16.36 1.79
N ALA A 143 -11.97 -16.17 1.13
CA ALA A 143 -13.24 -16.79 1.51
C ALA A 143 -13.18 -18.33 1.67
N CYS A 144 -12.23 -18.98 1.02
CA CYS A 144 -11.99 -20.44 1.18
C CYS A 144 -11.12 -20.81 2.40
N GLY A 145 -10.78 -19.84 3.27
CA GLY A 145 -9.96 -20.04 4.46
C GLY A 145 -8.44 -20.06 4.22
N ARG A 146 -7.96 -20.04 2.97
CA ARG A 146 -6.54 -19.99 2.64
C ARG A 146 -6.01 -18.55 2.68
N LYS A 147 -4.69 -18.39 2.76
CA LYS A 147 -4.04 -17.09 2.66
C LYS A 147 -4.40 -16.40 1.33
N ALA A 148 -4.90 -15.17 1.41
CA ALA A 148 -5.15 -14.35 0.24
C ALA A 148 -3.85 -13.66 -0.21
N THR A 149 -3.58 -13.70 -1.53
CA THR A 149 -2.39 -13.13 -2.14
C THR A 149 -2.69 -12.30 -3.39
N VAL A 150 -3.92 -12.34 -3.88
CA VAL A 150 -4.39 -11.64 -5.08
C VAL A 150 -5.45 -10.61 -4.69
N ASN A 151 -5.36 -9.42 -5.27
CA ASN A 151 -6.34 -8.36 -5.16
C ASN A 151 -7.28 -8.44 -6.37
N ALA A 152 -8.19 -9.44 -6.41
CA ALA A 152 -9.07 -9.62 -7.54
C ALA A 152 -10.01 -8.41 -7.71
N ARG A 153 -9.99 -7.78 -8.88
CA ARG A 153 -10.98 -6.77 -9.24
C ARG A 153 -12.24 -7.46 -9.72
N ILE A 154 -13.38 -7.05 -9.22
CA ILE A 154 -14.69 -7.61 -9.59
C ILE A 154 -15.60 -6.52 -10.15
N ASP A 155 -16.52 -6.92 -11.04
CA ASP A 155 -17.59 -6.06 -11.52
C ASP A 155 -18.83 -6.15 -10.60
N GLY A 156 -19.90 -5.38 -10.94
CA GLY A 156 -21.16 -5.37 -10.19
C GLY A 156 -21.91 -6.71 -10.16
N THR A 157 -21.53 -7.68 -10.99
CA THR A 157 -22.08 -9.05 -11.02
C THR A 157 -21.20 -10.03 -10.25
N GLY A 158 -20.07 -9.56 -9.73
CA GLY A 158 -19.11 -10.38 -9.01
C GLY A 158 -18.14 -11.16 -9.92
N ARG A 159 -18.08 -10.87 -11.23
CA ARG A 159 -17.11 -11.47 -12.16
C ARG A 159 -15.73 -10.85 -11.95
N VAL A 160 -14.68 -11.66 -12.12
CA VAL A 160 -13.29 -11.18 -12.07
C VAL A 160 -12.97 -10.45 -13.37
N ILE A 161 -12.48 -9.23 -13.24
CA ILE A 161 -11.99 -8.42 -14.35
C ILE A 161 -10.54 -8.82 -14.63
N THR A 162 -10.24 -9.17 -15.87
CA THR A 162 -8.92 -9.64 -16.34
C THR A 162 -8.21 -8.65 -17.27
N GLU A 163 -8.82 -7.48 -17.52
CA GLU A 163 -8.29 -6.45 -18.42
C GLU A 163 -8.48 -5.05 -17.82
N GLY A 164 -7.70 -4.08 -18.27
CA GLY A 164 -7.82 -2.68 -17.89
C GLY A 164 -6.59 -2.10 -17.21
N GLY A 165 -6.64 -0.80 -16.93
CA GLY A 165 -5.53 -0.07 -16.30
C GLY A 165 -5.22 -0.57 -14.90
N GLN A 166 -3.93 -0.48 -14.53
CA GLN A 166 -3.42 -0.93 -13.23
C GLN A 166 -4.12 -0.24 -12.06
N ILE A 167 -4.32 1.07 -12.17
CA ILE A 167 -4.98 1.89 -11.16
C ILE A 167 -6.41 2.20 -11.62
N ARG A 168 -7.38 1.91 -10.78
CA ARG A 168 -8.74 2.42 -10.90
C ARG A 168 -9.11 3.02 -9.56
N LEU A 169 -9.35 4.32 -9.55
CA LEU A 169 -9.95 5.01 -8.44
C LEU A 169 -11.38 4.50 -8.29
N GLY A 170 -11.67 3.84 -7.19
CA GLY A 170 -13.00 3.27 -6.92
C GLY A 170 -13.02 2.61 -5.55
N GLY A 171 -14.20 2.55 -4.95
CA GLY A 171 -14.38 2.05 -3.60
C GLY A 171 -13.90 0.61 -3.40
N ASN A 172 -13.74 0.25 -2.15
CA ASN A 172 -13.34 -1.09 -1.70
C ASN A 172 -14.26 -2.21 -2.21
N ASP A 173 -15.45 -1.89 -2.69
CA ASP A 173 -16.47 -2.83 -3.17
C ASP A 173 -16.12 -3.47 -4.52
N SER A 174 -15.15 -2.90 -5.23
CA SER A 174 -14.67 -3.42 -6.53
C SER A 174 -13.52 -4.41 -6.42
N TYR A 175 -13.04 -4.72 -5.21
CA TYR A 175 -11.89 -5.58 -5.00
C TYR A 175 -12.15 -6.62 -3.90
N VAL A 176 -11.72 -7.86 -4.15
CA VAL A 176 -11.80 -8.98 -3.21
C VAL A 176 -10.41 -9.61 -3.04
N ALA A 177 -10.00 -9.81 -1.79
CA ALA A 177 -8.78 -10.54 -1.50
C ALA A 177 -9.01 -12.06 -1.71
N MET A 178 -8.27 -12.67 -2.63
CA MET A 178 -8.39 -14.08 -2.97
C MET A 178 -7.05 -14.80 -2.86
N CYS A 179 -7.08 -16.12 -2.59
CA CYS A 179 -5.93 -16.96 -2.88
C CYS A 179 -5.80 -17.16 -4.40
N HIS A 180 -4.60 -17.41 -4.88
CA HIS A 180 -4.34 -17.57 -6.33
C HIS A 180 -5.22 -18.68 -6.95
N LYS A 181 -5.42 -19.81 -6.25
CA LYS A 181 -6.29 -20.89 -6.76
C LYS A 181 -7.73 -20.43 -6.98
N CYS A 182 -8.37 -19.78 -6.00
CA CYS A 182 -9.74 -19.29 -6.16
C CYS A 182 -9.87 -18.26 -7.28
N TRP A 183 -8.87 -17.41 -7.48
CA TRP A 183 -8.81 -16.43 -8.55
C TRP A 183 -8.76 -17.10 -9.92
N VAL A 184 -7.87 -18.10 -10.12
CA VAL A 184 -7.76 -18.85 -11.37
C VAL A 184 -9.02 -19.67 -11.65
N ASP A 185 -9.54 -20.40 -10.65
CA ASP A 185 -10.75 -21.22 -10.82
C ASP A 185 -11.95 -20.36 -11.25
N LYS A 186 -12.07 -19.14 -10.67
CA LYS A 186 -13.15 -18.23 -11.00
C LYS A 186 -13.05 -17.70 -12.44
N ILE A 187 -11.84 -17.33 -12.89
CA ILE A 187 -11.59 -16.90 -14.28
C ILE A 187 -11.90 -18.03 -15.26
N ARG A 188 -11.49 -19.27 -14.95
CA ARG A 188 -11.77 -20.43 -15.79
C ARG A 188 -13.27 -20.67 -15.93
N ALA A 189 -14.01 -20.69 -14.84
CA ALA A 189 -15.45 -20.86 -14.86
C ALA A 189 -16.18 -19.77 -15.68
N GLN A 190 -15.67 -18.52 -15.65
CA GLN A 190 -16.21 -17.43 -16.45
C GLN A 190 -16.03 -17.69 -17.96
N LYS A 191 -14.85 -18.14 -18.37
CA LYS A 191 -14.58 -18.46 -19.80
C LYS A 191 -15.42 -19.63 -20.31
N GLU A 192 -15.54 -20.70 -19.53
CA GLU A 192 -16.36 -21.86 -19.88
C GLU A 192 -17.86 -21.51 -19.99
N ALA A 193 -18.32 -20.45 -19.29
CA ALA A 193 -19.69 -19.98 -19.39
C ALA A 193 -19.94 -19.08 -20.62
N GLU A 194 -18.91 -18.45 -21.17
CA GLU A 194 -18.97 -17.61 -22.39
C GLU A 194 -18.90 -18.43 -23.68
N GLU A 195 -18.35 -19.65 -23.61
CA GLU A 195 -18.22 -20.58 -24.75
C GLU A 195 -19.48 -21.44 -24.99
N LYS A 196 -20.48 -21.34 -24.11
CA LYS A 196 -21.76 -22.09 -24.19
C LYS A 196 -22.89 -21.22 -24.71
#